data_951646360aa99de27fa4b4fa4c82a76c
#
_entry.id   951646360aa99de27fa4b4fa4c82a76c
#
_cell.length_a   1.000
_cell.length_b   1.000
_cell.length_c   1.000
_cell.angle_alpha   90.00
_cell.angle_beta   90.00
_cell.angle_gamma   90.00
#
_symmetry.space_group_name_H-M   'P 1'
#
loop_
_entity.id
_entity.type
_entity.pdbx_description
1 polymer ?
#
loop_
_entity_poly.entity_id
_entity_poly.type
_entity_poly.pdbx_seq_one_letter_code
_entity_poly.pdbx_strand_id
1 'polypeptide(L)'
;VLQAVAELVDALLAIAPKCRVLATSREPLGLIGEQVCVVPPLTAPPEDPAEGAPGAANCDEFEAVSLFVDRARHTVPGFEVTSDNREAIGQIVARLDGIPLAIELAATRLRTLCPAELLKRLDKRFQLLNRGDRAMLPRQQTLEALIGWSYELCEPAEQVLWRRLSVF
;
A
#
# COMPACT_ATOMS: atom_id res chain seq x y z
N VAL A 1 21.16 9.28 -8.70
CA VAL A 1 21.21 8.81 -7.29
C VAL A 1 21.68 7.37 -7.22
N LEU A 2 21.11 6.42 -7.99
CA LEU A 2 21.43 4.99 -7.91
C LEU A 2 22.94 4.71 -8.14
N GLN A 3 23.51 5.28 -9.19
CA GLN A 3 24.93 5.09 -9.51
C GLN A 3 25.88 5.63 -8.42
N ALA A 4 25.58 6.79 -7.86
CA ALA A 4 26.39 7.35 -6.77
C ALA A 4 26.33 6.49 -5.49
N VAL A 5 25.17 5.86 -5.22
CA VAL A 5 25.05 4.91 -4.11
C VAL A 5 25.83 3.63 -4.41
N ALA A 6 25.77 3.11 -5.63
CA ALA A 6 26.52 1.94 -6.03
C ALA A 6 28.05 2.17 -5.89
N GLU A 7 28.57 3.29 -6.37
CA GLU A 7 29.97 3.68 -6.23
C GLU A 7 30.40 3.80 -4.75
N LEU A 8 29.53 4.40 -3.91
CA LEU A 8 29.79 4.51 -2.47
C LEU A 8 29.85 3.14 -1.80
N VAL A 9 28.91 2.25 -2.13
CA VAL A 9 28.86 0.89 -1.56
C VAL A 9 30.06 0.08 -2.00
N ASP A 10 30.45 0.15 -3.27
CA ASP A 10 31.64 -0.55 -3.79
C ASP A 10 32.90 -0.08 -3.08
N ALA A 11 33.10 1.23 -2.96
CA ALA A 11 34.24 1.81 -2.24
C ALA A 11 34.26 1.40 -0.75
N LEU A 12 33.10 1.39 -0.10
CA LEU A 12 32.97 0.99 1.30
C LEU A 12 33.35 -0.48 1.50
N LEU A 13 32.87 -1.38 0.65
CA LEU A 13 33.15 -2.81 0.74
C LEU A 13 34.61 -3.14 0.40
N ALA A 14 35.25 -2.38 -0.48
CA ALA A 14 36.67 -2.49 -0.78
C ALA A 14 37.56 -2.17 0.44
N ILE A 15 37.19 -1.15 1.22
CA ILE A 15 37.92 -0.73 2.43
C ILE A 15 37.58 -1.64 3.63
N ALA A 16 36.35 -2.07 3.73
CA ALA A 16 35.79 -2.81 4.87
C ALA A 16 35.13 -4.12 4.45
N PRO A 17 35.90 -5.16 4.05
CA PRO A 17 35.33 -6.39 3.46
C PRO A 17 34.51 -7.26 4.43
N LYS A 18 34.48 -6.93 5.72
CA LYS A 18 33.64 -7.57 6.73
C LYS A 18 32.30 -6.87 6.91
N CYS A 19 32.13 -5.71 6.32
CA CYS A 19 30.84 -4.98 6.35
C CYS A 19 29.81 -5.67 5.47
N ARG A 20 28.56 -5.52 5.86
CA ARG A 20 27.39 -5.88 5.05
C ARG A 20 26.53 -4.63 4.87
N VAL A 21 26.06 -4.41 3.65
CA VAL A 21 25.18 -3.29 3.32
C VAL A 21 23.81 -3.85 2.97
N LEU A 22 22.78 -3.34 3.59
CA LEU A 22 21.39 -3.58 3.23
C LEU A 22 20.84 -2.30 2.60
N ALA A 23 20.49 -2.38 1.33
CA ALA A 23 19.92 -1.25 0.60
C ALA A 23 18.48 -1.57 0.16
N THR A 24 17.60 -0.57 0.24
CA THR A 24 16.27 -0.64 -0.36
C THR A 24 16.26 0.22 -1.62
N SER A 25 15.86 -0.37 -2.74
CA SER A 25 15.81 0.31 -4.03
C SER A 25 14.72 -0.29 -4.90
N ARG A 26 14.26 0.45 -5.90
CA ARG A 26 13.35 -0.05 -6.93
C ARG A 26 14.07 -0.84 -8.02
N GLU A 27 15.39 -0.67 -8.11
CA GLU A 27 16.26 -1.30 -9.09
C GLU A 27 17.49 -1.86 -8.40
N PRO A 28 18.09 -2.96 -8.89
CA PRO A 28 19.37 -3.46 -8.38
C PRO A 28 20.47 -2.40 -8.49
N LEU A 29 21.45 -2.44 -7.59
CA LEU A 29 22.64 -1.58 -7.66
C LEU A 29 23.61 -2.03 -8.75
N GLY A 30 23.55 -3.30 -9.16
CA GLY A 30 24.41 -3.88 -10.19
C GLY A 30 25.83 -4.17 -9.71
N LEU A 31 26.04 -4.36 -8.41
CA LEU A 31 27.35 -4.64 -7.82
C LEU A 31 27.71 -6.12 -7.81
N ILE A 32 28.99 -6.42 -7.92
CA ILE A 32 29.48 -7.79 -7.83
C ILE A 32 29.21 -8.32 -6.40
N GLY A 33 28.52 -9.47 -6.33
CA GLY A 33 28.18 -10.08 -5.04
C GLY A 33 26.87 -9.54 -4.43
N GLU A 34 26.16 -8.65 -5.12
CA GLU A 34 24.81 -8.22 -4.72
C GLU A 34 23.85 -9.41 -4.68
N GLN A 35 23.07 -9.49 -3.62
CA GLN A 35 21.95 -10.42 -3.51
C GLN A 35 20.64 -9.62 -3.52
N VAL A 36 19.86 -9.76 -4.59
CA VAL A 36 18.58 -9.09 -4.73
C VAL A 36 17.49 -9.90 -4.03
N CYS A 37 16.85 -9.28 -3.04
CA CYS A 37 15.68 -9.82 -2.38
C CYS A 37 14.44 -9.04 -2.85
N VAL A 38 13.57 -9.66 -3.64
CA VAL A 38 12.32 -9.06 -4.07
C VAL A 38 11.32 -9.13 -2.93
N VAL A 39 10.84 -7.96 -2.47
CA VAL A 39 9.79 -7.88 -1.45
C VAL A 39 8.43 -7.93 -2.15
N PRO A 40 7.66 -9.02 -2.00
CA PRO A 40 6.31 -9.11 -2.56
C PRO A 40 5.34 -8.19 -1.79
N PRO A 41 4.17 -7.87 -2.36
CA PRO A 41 3.07 -7.31 -1.58
C PRO A 41 2.59 -8.33 -0.54
N LEU A 42 1.85 -7.86 0.45
CA LEU A 42 1.19 -8.75 1.41
C LEU A 42 0.15 -9.63 0.69
N THR A 43 -0.02 -10.84 1.19
CA THR A 43 -1.07 -11.73 0.70
C THR A 43 -2.45 -11.10 0.93
N ALA A 44 -3.28 -11.07 -0.11
CA ALA A 44 -4.62 -10.49 -0.08
C ALA A 44 -5.66 -11.47 -0.65
N PRO A 45 -6.94 -11.37 -0.26
CA PRO A 45 -8.02 -12.12 -0.89
C PRO A 45 -8.12 -11.79 -2.38
N PRO A 46 -8.61 -12.71 -3.23
CA PRO A 46 -8.89 -12.41 -4.63
C PRO A 46 -10.03 -11.38 -4.74
N GLU A 47 -9.97 -10.50 -5.77
CA GLU A 47 -11.00 -9.48 -6.00
C GLU A 47 -12.39 -10.08 -6.27
N ASP A 48 -12.44 -11.16 -7.08
CA ASP A 48 -13.64 -11.93 -7.37
C ASP A 48 -13.48 -13.33 -6.77
N PRO A 49 -13.98 -13.58 -5.57
CA PRO A 49 -14.04 -14.95 -5.07
C PRO A 49 -15.02 -15.73 -5.95
N ALA A 50 -14.52 -16.73 -6.68
CA ALA A 50 -15.39 -17.67 -7.38
C ALA A 50 -16.43 -18.21 -6.38
N GLU A 51 -17.70 -18.32 -6.82
CA GLU A 51 -18.77 -18.86 -5.97
C GLU A 51 -18.32 -20.21 -5.37
N GLY A 52 -18.21 -20.26 -4.03
CA GLY A 52 -17.73 -21.43 -3.31
C GLY A 52 -16.23 -21.47 -2.98
N ALA A 53 -15.45 -20.46 -3.35
CA ALA A 53 -14.05 -20.39 -2.92
C ALA A 53 -13.95 -20.09 -1.42
N PRO A 54 -13.00 -20.71 -0.68
CA PRO A 54 -12.84 -20.50 0.76
C PRO A 54 -12.42 -19.09 1.16
N GLY A 55 -12.28 -18.15 0.20
CA GLY A 55 -11.79 -16.78 0.42
C GLY A 55 -12.69 -15.89 1.28
N ALA A 56 -14.01 -16.14 1.33
CA ALA A 56 -14.91 -15.34 2.17
C ALA A 56 -14.92 -15.81 3.63
N ALA A 57 -14.61 -17.09 3.90
CA ALA A 57 -14.66 -17.67 5.24
C ALA A 57 -13.42 -17.38 6.09
N ASN A 58 -12.23 -17.24 5.47
CA ASN A 58 -10.93 -17.13 6.15
C ASN A 58 -10.18 -15.84 5.83
N CYS A 59 -10.87 -14.71 5.82
CA CYS A 59 -10.21 -13.40 5.60
C CYS A 59 -9.04 -13.16 6.57
N ASP A 60 -9.09 -13.74 7.77
CA ASP A 60 -8.09 -13.55 8.82
C ASP A 60 -6.73 -14.21 8.51
N GLU A 61 -6.66 -15.10 7.50
CA GLU A 61 -5.42 -15.75 7.06
C GLU A 61 -4.54 -14.87 6.16
N PHE A 62 -5.08 -13.78 5.64
CA PHE A 62 -4.33 -12.88 4.76
C PHE A 62 -3.57 -11.81 5.56
N GLU A 63 -2.27 -11.68 5.28
CA GLU A 63 -1.40 -10.69 5.95
C GLU A 63 -1.92 -9.25 5.77
N ALA A 64 -2.44 -8.94 4.58
CA ALA A 64 -3.00 -7.64 4.27
C ALA A 64 -4.26 -7.32 5.09
N VAL A 65 -5.11 -8.32 5.37
CA VAL A 65 -6.28 -8.16 6.26
C VAL A 65 -5.82 -7.94 7.69
N SER A 66 -4.85 -8.72 8.15
CA SER A 66 -4.27 -8.57 9.49
C SER A 66 -3.70 -7.16 9.70
N LEU A 67 -2.97 -6.62 8.71
CA LEU A 67 -2.46 -5.25 8.76
C LEU A 67 -3.60 -4.22 8.80
N PHE A 68 -4.62 -4.37 7.96
CA PHE A 68 -5.77 -3.46 7.94
C PHE A 68 -6.48 -3.42 9.30
N VAL A 69 -6.73 -4.57 9.88
CA VAL A 69 -7.42 -4.69 11.19
C VAL A 69 -6.57 -4.09 12.31
N ASP A 70 -5.25 -4.34 12.30
CA ASP A 70 -4.33 -3.74 13.26
C ASP A 70 -4.38 -2.20 13.18
N ARG A 71 -4.27 -1.63 12.00
CA ARG A 71 -4.34 -0.18 11.78
C ARG A 71 -5.72 0.40 12.07
N ALA A 72 -6.79 -0.34 11.77
CA ALA A 72 -8.15 0.03 12.11
C ALA A 72 -8.35 0.13 13.63
N ARG A 73 -7.84 -0.80 14.40
CA ARG A 73 -7.88 -0.78 15.88
C ARG A 73 -7.11 0.40 16.47
N HIS A 74 -5.97 0.77 15.88
CA HIS A 74 -5.24 1.97 16.30
C HIS A 74 -5.99 3.27 15.97
N THR A 75 -6.79 3.26 14.93
CA THR A 75 -7.51 4.43 14.42
C THR A 75 -8.87 4.62 15.11
N VAL A 76 -9.59 3.50 15.35
CA VAL A 76 -10.92 3.46 15.95
C VAL A 76 -10.89 2.52 17.17
N PRO A 77 -10.90 3.06 18.38
CA PRO A 77 -10.96 2.25 19.58
C PRO A 77 -12.15 1.29 19.59
N GLY A 78 -11.91 0.02 19.83
CA GLY A 78 -12.95 -1.01 19.85
C GLY A 78 -13.36 -1.52 18.46
N PHE A 79 -12.59 -1.23 17.41
CA PHE A 79 -12.85 -1.81 16.09
C PHE A 79 -12.72 -3.33 16.13
N GLU A 80 -13.77 -4.00 15.69
CA GLU A 80 -13.83 -5.46 15.58
C GLU A 80 -14.29 -5.88 14.19
N VAL A 81 -13.77 -7.02 13.75
CA VAL A 81 -14.23 -7.68 12.52
C VAL A 81 -15.50 -8.47 12.88
N THR A 82 -16.59 -8.11 12.24
CA THR A 82 -17.92 -8.75 12.43
C THR A 82 -18.35 -9.44 11.15
N SER A 83 -19.42 -10.26 11.20
CA SER A 83 -20.04 -10.82 10.00
C SER A 83 -20.41 -9.74 8.96
N ASP A 84 -20.84 -8.56 9.43
CA ASP A 84 -21.40 -7.50 8.59
C ASP A 84 -20.32 -6.69 7.86
N ASN A 85 -19.11 -6.61 8.42
CA ASN A 85 -18.02 -5.82 7.84
C ASN A 85 -16.90 -6.67 7.22
N ARG A 86 -16.85 -7.97 7.51
CA ARG A 86 -15.78 -8.90 7.05
C ARG A 86 -15.62 -8.90 5.53
N GLU A 87 -16.72 -9.01 4.81
CA GLU A 87 -16.71 -9.02 3.35
C GLU A 87 -16.18 -7.70 2.78
N ALA A 88 -16.67 -6.57 3.30
CA ALA A 88 -16.20 -5.26 2.87
C ALA A 88 -14.70 -5.06 3.16
N ILE A 89 -14.20 -5.54 4.29
CA ILE A 89 -12.76 -5.49 4.63
C ILE A 89 -11.95 -6.31 3.63
N GLY A 90 -12.38 -7.53 3.32
CA GLY A 90 -11.72 -8.38 2.33
C GLY A 90 -11.63 -7.72 0.96
N GLN A 91 -12.75 -7.16 0.48
CA GLN A 91 -12.81 -6.44 -0.80
C GLN A 91 -11.95 -5.16 -0.80
N ILE A 92 -11.94 -4.38 0.29
CA ILE A 92 -11.06 -3.21 0.43
C ILE A 92 -9.61 -3.63 0.24
N VAL A 93 -9.17 -4.64 0.99
CA VAL A 93 -7.77 -5.08 0.98
C VAL A 93 -7.37 -5.67 -0.38
N ALA A 94 -8.27 -6.42 -1.04
CA ALA A 94 -8.08 -6.91 -2.40
C ALA A 94 -7.83 -5.75 -3.39
N ARG A 95 -8.67 -4.70 -3.34
CA ARG A 95 -8.52 -3.49 -4.17
C ARG A 95 -7.23 -2.71 -3.91
N LEU A 96 -6.60 -2.91 -2.77
CA LEU A 96 -5.35 -2.25 -2.39
C LEU A 96 -4.10 -3.06 -2.76
N ASP A 97 -4.26 -4.16 -3.53
CA ASP A 97 -3.17 -5.01 -4.05
C ASP A 97 -2.19 -5.50 -2.96
N GLY A 98 -2.61 -5.59 -1.70
CA GLY A 98 -1.74 -5.93 -0.59
C GLY A 98 -0.60 -4.92 -0.34
N ILE A 99 -0.72 -3.68 -0.81
CA ILE A 99 0.29 -2.63 -0.62
C ILE A 99 0.18 -2.04 0.79
N PRO A 100 1.19 -2.20 1.68
CA PRO A 100 1.07 -1.78 3.08
C PRO A 100 0.69 -0.32 3.25
N LEU A 101 1.33 0.60 2.54
CA LEU A 101 1.02 2.04 2.61
C LEU A 101 -0.43 2.34 2.20
N ALA A 102 -0.92 1.66 1.17
CA ALA A 102 -2.30 1.81 0.72
C ALA A 102 -3.29 1.36 1.79
N ILE A 103 -3.00 0.23 2.44
CA ILE A 103 -3.80 -0.33 3.53
C ILE A 103 -3.82 0.63 4.73
N GLU A 104 -2.68 1.16 5.12
CA GLU A 104 -2.58 2.12 6.24
C GLU A 104 -3.38 3.40 5.95
N LEU A 105 -3.23 3.98 4.76
CA LEU A 105 -4.00 5.16 4.35
C LEU A 105 -5.51 4.90 4.34
N ALA A 106 -5.93 3.73 3.86
CA ALA A 106 -7.34 3.34 3.87
C ALA A 106 -7.88 3.15 5.29
N ALA A 107 -7.14 2.46 6.16
CA ALA A 107 -7.54 2.21 7.55
C ALA A 107 -7.73 3.51 8.34
N THR A 108 -6.93 4.55 8.09
CA THR A 108 -7.11 5.86 8.75
C THR A 108 -8.46 6.51 8.45
N ARG A 109 -9.11 6.16 7.33
CA ARG A 109 -10.43 6.68 6.94
C ARG A 109 -11.58 6.11 7.75
N LEU A 110 -11.36 5.02 8.46
CA LEU A 110 -12.37 4.45 9.37
C LEU A 110 -12.73 5.37 10.54
N ARG A 111 -11.99 6.46 10.75
CA ARG A 111 -12.38 7.52 11.71
C ARG A 111 -13.69 8.20 11.32
N THR A 112 -13.99 8.27 10.03
CA THR A 112 -15.12 9.03 9.48
C THR A 112 -16.04 8.20 8.59
N LEU A 113 -15.62 7.01 8.19
CA LEU A 113 -16.35 6.14 7.27
C LEU A 113 -16.48 4.73 7.87
N CYS A 114 -17.60 4.07 7.63
CA CYS A 114 -17.67 2.63 7.87
C CYS A 114 -17.01 1.85 6.71
N PRO A 115 -16.61 0.58 6.90
CA PRO A 115 -15.97 -0.23 5.86
C PRO A 115 -16.75 -0.28 4.54
N ALA A 116 -18.07 -0.40 4.59
CA ALA A 116 -18.92 -0.44 3.39
C ALA A 116 -18.90 0.89 2.60
N GLU A 117 -18.86 2.03 3.28
CA GLU A 117 -18.74 3.34 2.63
C GLU A 117 -17.34 3.56 2.06
N LEU A 118 -16.31 3.12 2.78
CA LEU A 118 -14.92 3.15 2.32
C LEU A 118 -14.78 2.38 1.01
N LEU A 119 -15.31 1.15 0.94
CA LEU A 119 -15.31 0.32 -0.27
C LEU A 119 -15.97 1.03 -1.45
N LYS A 120 -17.19 1.55 -1.28
CA LYS A 120 -17.91 2.28 -2.33
C LYS A 120 -17.13 3.47 -2.88
N ARG A 121 -16.40 4.18 -2.02
CA ARG A 121 -15.58 5.32 -2.44
C ARG A 121 -14.33 4.89 -3.19
N LEU A 122 -13.69 3.80 -2.77
CA LEU A 122 -12.58 3.20 -3.49
C LEU A 122 -13.00 2.77 -4.90
N ASP A 123 -14.12 2.03 -5.02
CA ASP A 123 -14.64 1.59 -6.32
C ASP A 123 -14.87 2.74 -7.28
N LYS A 124 -15.50 3.81 -6.81
CA LYS A 124 -15.73 5.00 -7.63
C LYS A 124 -14.41 5.63 -8.12
N ARG A 125 -13.37 5.65 -7.27
CA ARG A 125 -12.07 6.22 -7.62
C ARG A 125 -11.32 5.37 -8.64
N PHE A 126 -11.29 4.06 -8.43
CA PHE A 126 -10.66 3.14 -9.38
C PHE A 126 -11.34 3.17 -10.75
N GLN A 127 -12.67 3.29 -10.80
CA GLN A 127 -13.40 3.47 -12.06
C GLN A 127 -13.01 4.74 -12.80
N LEU A 128 -12.71 5.83 -12.10
CA LEU A 128 -12.26 7.09 -12.71
C LEU A 128 -10.84 6.98 -13.26
N LEU A 129 -9.94 6.30 -12.57
CA LEU A 129 -8.55 6.11 -12.98
C LEU A 129 -8.42 5.12 -14.14
N ASN A 130 -9.21 4.05 -14.16
CA ASN A 130 -9.22 3.09 -15.27
C ASN A 130 -9.64 3.69 -16.62
N ARG A 131 -10.22 4.88 -16.63
CA ARG A 131 -10.52 5.67 -17.85
C ARG A 131 -9.35 6.53 -18.33
N GLY A 132 -8.28 6.64 -17.53
CA GLY A 132 -7.09 7.44 -17.81
C GLY A 132 -5.95 6.62 -18.44
N ASP A 133 -4.78 6.78 -17.93
CA ASP A 133 -3.54 6.28 -18.51
C ASP A 133 -3.37 4.76 -18.34
N ARG A 134 -3.52 4.00 -19.43
CA ARG A 134 -3.30 2.54 -19.47
C ARG A 134 -1.84 2.11 -19.33
N ALA A 135 -0.91 3.08 -19.27
CA ALA A 135 0.53 2.82 -19.20
C ALA A 135 1.08 2.64 -17.77
N MET A 136 0.30 2.97 -16.74
CA MET A 136 0.74 2.86 -15.36
C MET A 136 0.59 1.43 -14.82
N LEU A 137 1.56 1.01 -14.01
CA LEU A 137 1.46 -0.26 -13.29
C LEU A 137 0.30 -0.22 -12.28
N PRO A 138 -0.44 -1.32 -12.05
CA PRO A 138 -1.58 -1.37 -11.13
C PRO A 138 -1.27 -0.77 -9.74
N ARG A 139 -0.13 -1.10 -9.16
CA ARG A 139 0.32 -0.57 -7.86
C ARG A 139 0.48 0.95 -7.83
N GLN A 140 0.92 1.55 -8.93
CA GLN A 140 1.06 3.01 -9.04
C GLN A 140 -0.31 3.68 -9.09
N GLN A 141 -1.26 3.08 -9.81
CA GLN A 141 -2.65 3.55 -9.89
C GLN A 141 -3.33 3.49 -8.52
N THR A 142 -3.12 2.40 -7.77
CA THR A 142 -3.67 2.23 -6.42
C THR A 142 -3.17 3.31 -5.46
N LEU A 143 -1.85 3.57 -5.44
CA LEU A 143 -1.26 4.61 -4.59
C LEU A 143 -1.68 6.01 -5.03
N GLU A 144 -1.71 6.30 -6.33
CA GLU A 144 -2.17 7.59 -6.87
C GLU A 144 -3.62 7.87 -6.49
N ALA A 145 -4.50 6.88 -6.61
CA ALA A 145 -5.89 6.99 -6.19
C ALA A 145 -6.03 7.41 -4.73
N LEU A 146 -5.30 6.74 -3.85
CA LEU A 146 -5.37 6.97 -2.40
C LEU A 146 -4.72 8.28 -1.97
N ILE A 147 -3.57 8.62 -2.54
CA ILE A 147 -2.87 9.88 -2.27
C ILE A 147 -3.72 11.04 -2.78
N GLY A 148 -4.23 10.96 -4.01
CA GLY A 148 -5.13 11.97 -4.57
C GLY A 148 -6.38 12.15 -3.74
N TRP A 149 -7.01 11.07 -3.29
CA TRP A 149 -8.15 11.14 -2.39
C TRP A 149 -7.78 11.75 -1.03
N SER A 150 -6.63 11.40 -0.47
CA SER A 150 -6.15 11.99 0.76
C SER A 150 -5.94 13.49 0.64
N TYR A 151 -5.37 13.94 -0.48
CA TYR A 151 -5.17 15.35 -0.80
C TYR A 151 -6.51 16.11 -0.94
N GLU A 152 -7.50 15.54 -1.62
CA GLU A 152 -8.82 16.18 -1.80
C GLU A 152 -9.60 16.35 -0.48
N LEU A 153 -9.32 15.50 0.52
CA LEU A 153 -9.94 15.59 1.84
C LEU A 153 -9.23 16.59 2.76
N CYS A 154 -8.07 17.08 2.37
CA CYS A 154 -7.36 18.11 3.13
C CYS A 154 -8.06 19.47 3.02
N GLU A 155 -8.01 20.24 4.09
CA GLU A 155 -8.40 21.66 4.10
C GLU A 155 -7.54 22.45 3.09
N PRO A 156 -8.03 23.59 2.55
CA PRO A 156 -7.27 24.39 1.58
C PRO A 156 -5.87 24.78 2.07
N ALA A 157 -5.71 25.08 3.36
CA ALA A 157 -4.42 25.41 3.95
C ALA A 157 -3.46 24.21 3.98
N GLU A 158 -3.97 23.02 4.28
CA GLU A 158 -3.23 21.75 4.27
C GLU A 158 -2.81 21.36 2.85
N GLN A 159 -3.68 21.57 1.87
CA GLN A 159 -3.37 21.35 0.45
C GLN A 159 -2.22 22.26 -0.04
N VAL A 160 -2.22 23.51 0.43
CA VAL A 160 -1.10 24.45 0.13
C VAL A 160 0.19 23.95 0.76
N LEU A 161 0.15 23.52 2.02
CA LEU A 161 1.31 22.97 2.72
C LEU A 161 1.83 21.71 1.99
N TRP A 162 0.94 20.78 1.64
CA TRP A 162 1.30 19.57 0.92
C TRP A 162 1.99 19.86 -0.40
N ARG A 163 1.44 20.79 -1.22
CA ARG A 163 2.09 21.22 -2.48
C ARG A 163 3.47 21.82 -2.26
N ARG A 164 3.67 22.59 -1.17
CA ARG A 164 4.98 23.16 -0.85
C ARG A 164 5.99 22.09 -0.43
N LEU A 165 5.55 21.08 0.32
CA LEU A 165 6.40 19.97 0.75
C LEU A 165 6.80 19.03 -0.40
N SER A 166 6.06 18.99 -1.51
CA SER A 166 6.37 18.15 -2.67
C SER A 166 7.62 18.57 -3.46
N VAL A 167 8.24 19.69 -3.09
CA VAL A 167 9.48 20.20 -3.71
C VAL A 167 10.73 19.53 -3.12
N PHE A 168 10.61 18.88 -1.96
CA PHE A 168 11.68 18.13 -1.31
C PHE A 168 11.62 16.66 -1.67
#